data_64f96c7583a6cbe9f02f08c8ea3c1866
#
_entry.id   64f96c7583a6cbe9f02f08c8ea3c1866
#
_cell.length_a   1.000
_cell.length_b   1.000
_cell.length_c   1.000
_cell.angle_alpha   90.00
_cell.angle_beta   90.00
_cell.angle_gamma   90.00
#
_symmetry.space_group_name_H-M   'P 1'
#
loop_
_entity.id
_entity.type
_entity.pdbx_description
1 polymer ?
#
loop_
_entity_poly.entity_id
_entity_poly.type
_entity_poly.pdbx_seq_one_letter_code
_entity_poly.pdbx_strand_id
1 'polypeptide(L)'
;MFDVSIDTGSVPSNVDILFTDRKGGFSLPPYESFNLATHVGDDLNAVQKNRDQLTSKLPNRPIWLNQVHGHEVFDADDWDGCSIPTADAAVTTRANQVLAIMTADCLPILLTSNCGSVIGAVHAGWRGLASGVIEKTIQAMQSKIITKHTKQTIRAYFGAAIGPKSFEVGEEVRTIFVEHDPQVSKLFIPSQRAGKYMADIYGLARNRLNAMGIHEIDGGQDCTYKNMNFFSYRRDQVTGRMASLIWIKASI
;
A
#
# COMPACT_ATOMS: atom_id res chain seq x y z
N MET A 1 -2.88 -15.41 -15.48
CA MET A 1 -1.96 -14.27 -15.77
C MET A 1 -2.52 -13.13 -14.97
N PHE A 2 -1.88 -12.75 -13.85
CA PHE A 2 -2.29 -11.59 -13.07
C PHE A 2 -1.69 -10.36 -13.77
N ASP A 3 -2.53 -9.46 -14.18
CA ASP A 3 -2.17 -8.21 -14.81
C ASP A 3 -3.13 -7.15 -14.30
N VAL A 4 -2.74 -6.49 -13.22
CA VAL A 4 -3.39 -5.25 -12.79
C VAL A 4 -2.36 -4.14 -12.99
N SER A 5 -2.09 -3.83 -14.26
CA SER A 5 -1.37 -2.62 -14.60
C SER A 5 -2.31 -1.43 -14.36
N ILE A 6 -1.95 -0.56 -13.43
CA ILE A 6 -2.45 0.82 -13.48
C ILE A 6 -1.90 1.43 -14.78
N ASP A 7 -2.70 2.27 -15.42
CA ASP A 7 -2.22 3.10 -16.53
C ASP A 7 -0.97 3.85 -16.06
N THR A 8 0.19 3.34 -16.44
CA THR A 8 1.51 3.79 -15.97
C THR A 8 1.98 5.05 -16.69
N GLY A 9 1.12 5.71 -17.46
CA GLY A 9 1.48 6.92 -18.21
C GLY A 9 2.04 8.06 -17.35
N SER A 10 1.82 8.01 -16.03
CA SER A 10 2.32 8.98 -15.07
C SER A 10 3.55 8.52 -14.26
N VAL A 11 3.94 7.24 -14.34
CA VAL A 11 5.10 6.69 -13.61
C VAL A 11 6.40 7.09 -14.33
N PRO A 12 7.43 7.57 -13.62
CA PRO A 12 8.73 7.85 -14.23
C PRO A 12 9.28 6.64 -14.99
N SER A 13 9.88 6.86 -16.15
CA SER A 13 10.31 5.78 -17.05
C SER A 13 11.32 4.80 -16.45
N ASN A 14 12.02 5.20 -15.39
CA ASN A 14 12.96 4.39 -14.63
C ASN A 14 12.35 3.70 -13.41
N VAL A 15 11.04 3.82 -13.18
CA VAL A 15 10.33 3.17 -12.09
C VAL A 15 9.26 2.23 -12.64
N ASP A 16 9.12 1.07 -12.04
CA ASP A 16 7.98 0.18 -12.29
C ASP A 16 7.16 -0.01 -11.02
N ILE A 17 5.86 -0.19 -11.21
CA ILE A 17 4.90 -0.54 -10.16
C ILE A 17 4.09 -1.77 -10.57
N LEU A 18 3.71 -2.59 -9.59
CA LEU A 18 2.89 -3.77 -9.82
C LEU A 18 1.87 -3.92 -8.68
N PHE A 19 0.61 -4.13 -9.04
CA PHE A 19 -0.44 -4.51 -8.10
C PHE A 19 -0.92 -5.91 -8.44
N THR A 20 -0.93 -6.81 -7.48
CA THR A 20 -1.46 -8.17 -7.67
C THR A 20 -2.95 -8.22 -7.35
N ASP A 21 -3.65 -9.16 -7.95
CA ASP A 21 -4.98 -9.58 -7.53
C ASP A 21 -4.91 -10.96 -6.83
N ARG A 22 -6.06 -11.60 -6.59
CA ARG A 22 -6.11 -12.93 -5.93
C ARG A 22 -5.95 -14.10 -6.88
N LYS A 23 -5.82 -13.90 -8.20
CA LYS A 23 -5.91 -14.94 -9.22
C LYS A 23 -4.55 -15.50 -9.62
N GLY A 24 -4.55 -16.70 -10.19
CA GLY A 24 -3.40 -17.28 -10.89
C GLY A 24 -2.33 -17.89 -9.98
N GLY A 25 -2.67 -18.20 -8.72
CA GLY A 25 -1.78 -18.83 -7.77
C GLY A 25 -2.12 -20.30 -7.46
N PHE A 26 -1.52 -20.81 -6.39
CA PHE A 26 -1.53 -22.21 -5.99
C PHE A 26 -2.27 -22.47 -4.67
N SER A 27 -2.66 -21.42 -3.94
CA SER A 27 -3.39 -21.56 -2.68
C SER A 27 -4.82 -22.06 -2.92
N LEU A 28 -5.29 -22.92 -2.00
CA LEU A 28 -6.65 -23.46 -2.02
C LEU A 28 -7.59 -22.58 -1.18
N PRO A 29 -8.94 -22.77 -1.28
CA PRO A 29 -9.88 -22.07 -0.41
C PRO A 29 -9.52 -22.22 1.08
N PRO A 30 -9.68 -21.17 1.90
CA PRO A 30 -10.23 -19.84 1.58
C PRO A 30 -9.22 -18.82 1.03
N TYR A 31 -7.98 -19.23 0.71
CA TYR A 31 -6.89 -18.37 0.24
C TYR A 31 -6.72 -18.35 -1.28
N GLU A 32 -7.67 -18.92 -2.02
CA GLU A 32 -7.58 -19.07 -3.49
C GLU A 32 -7.49 -17.72 -4.20
N SER A 33 -6.49 -17.59 -5.04
CA SER A 33 -5.42 -18.56 -5.29
C SER A 33 -4.02 -17.98 -5.08
N PHE A 34 -3.81 -16.65 -5.24
CA PHE A 34 -2.51 -15.98 -5.24
C PHE A 34 -2.22 -15.29 -3.90
N ASN A 35 -2.38 -16.03 -2.79
CA ASN A 35 -2.02 -15.52 -1.48
C ASN A 35 -0.49 -15.39 -1.33
N LEU A 36 -0.02 -14.24 -0.88
CA LEU A 36 1.40 -13.92 -0.68
C LEU A 36 1.81 -13.83 0.81
N ALA A 37 0.84 -13.93 1.72
CA ALA A 37 1.10 -13.82 3.16
C ALA A 37 1.37 -15.18 3.81
N THR A 38 2.42 -15.26 4.61
CA THR A 38 2.82 -16.46 5.35
C THR A 38 2.16 -16.59 6.74
N HIS A 39 1.48 -15.53 7.21
CA HIS A 39 0.96 -15.40 8.58
C HIS A 39 -0.57 -15.50 8.69
N VAL A 40 -1.25 -15.90 7.61
CA VAL A 40 -2.73 -15.93 7.58
C VAL A 40 -3.32 -17.33 7.76
N GLY A 41 -2.47 -18.36 7.86
CA GLY A 41 -2.88 -19.75 8.09
C GLY A 41 -3.02 -20.60 6.82
N ASP A 42 -2.53 -20.13 5.69
CA ASP A 42 -2.45 -20.87 4.42
C ASP A 42 -1.32 -21.91 4.43
N ASP A 43 -1.36 -22.87 3.50
CA ASP A 43 -0.25 -23.79 3.23
C ASP A 43 0.99 -23.02 2.78
N LEU A 44 2.06 -23.09 3.57
CA LEU A 44 3.32 -22.39 3.32
C LEU A 44 3.96 -22.81 1.99
N ASN A 45 3.78 -24.04 1.53
CA ASN A 45 4.29 -24.49 0.22
C ASN A 45 3.54 -23.81 -0.93
N ALA A 46 2.23 -23.64 -0.81
CA ALA A 46 1.44 -22.91 -1.79
C ALA A 46 1.84 -21.42 -1.82
N VAL A 47 2.00 -20.80 -0.65
CA VAL A 47 2.47 -19.41 -0.54
C VAL A 47 3.87 -19.25 -1.13
N GLN A 48 4.78 -20.19 -0.87
CA GLN A 48 6.14 -20.13 -1.45
C GLN A 48 6.10 -20.21 -2.98
N LYS A 49 5.30 -21.11 -3.55
CA LYS A 49 5.09 -21.19 -5.01
C LYS A 49 4.52 -19.89 -5.58
N ASN A 50 3.57 -19.25 -4.89
CA ASN A 50 3.04 -17.95 -5.28
C ASN A 50 4.13 -16.86 -5.27
N ARG A 51 4.95 -16.83 -4.22
CA ARG A 51 6.08 -15.89 -4.10
C ARG A 51 7.15 -16.12 -5.15
N ASP A 52 7.47 -17.37 -5.46
CA ASP A 52 8.44 -17.72 -6.51
C ASP A 52 7.93 -17.30 -7.89
N GLN A 53 6.64 -17.55 -8.16
CA GLN A 53 5.98 -17.08 -9.39
C GLN A 53 5.99 -15.56 -9.52
N LEU A 54 5.72 -14.82 -8.43
CA LEU A 54 5.83 -13.36 -8.40
C LEU A 54 7.28 -12.93 -8.67
N THR A 55 8.24 -13.50 -7.93
CA THR A 55 9.66 -13.13 -8.00
C THR A 55 10.24 -13.36 -9.41
N SER A 56 9.76 -14.37 -10.15
CA SER A 56 10.22 -14.62 -11.54
C SER A 56 9.93 -13.47 -12.51
N LYS A 57 9.10 -12.51 -12.13
CA LYS A 57 8.75 -11.32 -12.93
C LYS A 57 9.39 -10.03 -12.41
N LEU A 58 10.15 -10.10 -11.35
CA LEU A 58 10.74 -8.96 -10.67
C LEU A 58 12.26 -8.95 -10.86
N PRO A 59 12.91 -7.79 -10.77
CA PRO A 59 14.36 -7.71 -10.88
C PRO A 59 15.09 -8.36 -9.70
N ASN A 60 14.41 -8.47 -8.54
CA ASN A 60 14.94 -9.08 -7.32
C ASN A 60 13.81 -9.58 -6.42
N ARG A 61 14.15 -10.30 -5.34
CA ARG A 61 13.18 -10.71 -4.32
C ARG A 61 12.60 -9.47 -3.61
N PRO A 62 11.28 -9.42 -3.39
CA PRO A 62 10.66 -8.34 -2.64
C PRO A 62 11.12 -8.29 -1.18
N ILE A 63 11.28 -7.08 -0.66
CA ILE A 63 11.47 -6.84 0.77
C ILE A 63 10.08 -6.89 1.42
N TRP A 64 9.81 -7.98 2.11
CA TRP A 64 8.58 -8.16 2.87
C TRP A 64 8.71 -7.53 4.26
N LEU A 65 7.67 -6.85 4.72
CA LEU A 65 7.61 -6.24 6.04
C LEU A 65 6.74 -7.07 6.98
N ASN A 66 7.09 -7.10 8.25
CA ASN A 66 6.18 -7.45 9.34
C ASN A 66 5.31 -6.22 9.65
N GLN A 67 4.17 -6.11 8.97
CA GLN A 67 3.23 -4.98 9.07
C GLN A 67 2.40 -5.10 10.35
N VAL A 68 2.42 -4.07 11.17
CA VAL A 68 1.79 -4.04 12.50
C VAL A 68 0.72 -2.95 12.64
N HIS A 69 0.31 -2.34 11.52
CA HIS A 69 -0.62 -1.20 11.45
C HIS A 69 -0.10 0.03 12.20
N GLY A 70 1.20 0.17 12.28
CA GLY A 70 1.93 1.30 12.87
C GLY A 70 2.23 2.40 11.85
N HIS A 71 3.27 3.18 12.16
CA HIS A 71 3.73 4.27 11.30
C HIS A 71 5.25 4.27 11.08
N GLU A 72 5.92 3.19 11.49
CA GLU A 72 7.37 3.10 11.29
C GLU A 72 7.71 2.88 9.82
N VAL A 73 8.80 3.53 9.39
CA VAL A 73 9.30 3.51 8.02
C VAL A 73 10.67 2.84 8.01
N PHE A 74 10.79 1.77 7.25
CA PHE A 74 12.06 1.07 7.06
C PHE A 74 12.88 1.73 5.94
N ASP A 75 14.12 2.07 6.25
CA ASP A 75 15.10 2.47 5.24
C ASP A 75 15.69 1.22 4.59
N ALA A 76 15.22 0.92 3.37
CA ALA A 76 15.65 -0.29 2.68
C ALA A 76 17.05 -0.18 2.08
N ASP A 77 17.66 1.03 2.03
CA ASP A 77 19.07 1.18 1.65
C ASP A 77 19.99 0.49 2.65
N ASP A 78 19.55 0.32 3.91
CA ASP A 78 20.30 -0.35 4.99
C ASP A 78 19.93 -1.83 5.15
N TRP A 79 19.13 -2.40 4.23
CA TRP A 79 18.69 -3.80 4.36
C TRP A 79 19.84 -4.80 4.25
N ASP A 80 19.89 -5.73 5.19
CA ASP A 80 20.91 -6.80 5.30
C ASP A 80 20.72 -7.96 4.28
N GLY A 81 19.65 -7.92 3.47
CA GLY A 81 19.35 -8.94 2.46
C GLY A 81 18.55 -10.14 2.98
N CYS A 82 18.30 -10.27 4.27
CA CYS A 82 17.66 -11.47 4.85
C CYS A 82 16.61 -11.20 5.95
N SER A 83 16.72 -10.14 6.73
CA SER A 83 15.77 -9.82 7.80
C SER A 83 14.39 -9.42 7.27
N ILE A 84 13.34 -9.65 8.07
CA ILE A 84 11.99 -9.15 7.83
C ILE A 84 11.77 -7.97 8.77
N PRO A 85 11.92 -6.73 8.31
CA PRO A 85 11.78 -5.54 9.15
C PRO A 85 10.35 -5.38 9.67
N THR A 86 10.20 -4.93 10.91
CA THR A 86 8.90 -4.55 11.47
C THR A 86 8.64 -3.08 11.16
N ALA A 87 7.79 -2.83 10.18
CA ALA A 87 7.41 -1.50 9.71
C ALA A 87 6.12 -1.58 8.88
N ASP A 88 5.47 -0.44 8.68
CA ASP A 88 4.29 -0.32 7.81
C ASP A 88 4.58 0.53 6.55
N ALA A 89 5.80 0.96 6.38
CA ALA A 89 6.29 1.59 5.16
C ALA A 89 7.77 1.29 4.93
N ALA A 90 8.23 1.43 3.69
CA ALA A 90 9.64 1.35 3.34
C ALA A 90 9.98 2.37 2.27
N VAL A 91 11.24 2.83 2.25
CA VAL A 91 11.80 3.74 1.25
C VAL A 91 13.14 3.23 0.74
N THR A 92 13.50 3.55 -0.51
CA THR A 92 14.82 3.22 -1.07
C THR A 92 15.22 4.16 -2.20
N THR A 93 16.53 4.29 -2.40
CA THR A 93 17.17 4.92 -3.55
C THR A 93 17.87 3.92 -4.46
N ARG A 94 17.95 2.64 -4.04
CA ARG A 94 18.71 1.61 -4.74
C ARG A 94 17.92 1.01 -5.90
N ALA A 95 18.57 0.91 -7.06
CA ALA A 95 18.00 0.22 -8.21
C ALA A 95 17.81 -1.28 -7.92
N ASN A 96 16.80 -1.86 -8.55
CA ASN A 96 16.40 -3.27 -8.44
C ASN A 96 16.00 -3.73 -7.03
N GLN A 97 15.93 -2.85 -6.06
CA GLN A 97 15.37 -3.15 -4.75
C GLN A 97 13.84 -3.03 -4.82
N VAL A 98 13.14 -4.13 -4.57
CA VAL A 98 11.68 -4.22 -4.70
C VAL A 98 11.03 -4.04 -3.33
N LEU A 99 10.35 -2.91 -3.13
CA LEU A 99 9.52 -2.69 -1.94
C LEU A 99 8.15 -3.34 -2.13
N ALA A 100 7.61 -3.98 -1.09
CA ALA A 100 6.34 -4.68 -1.14
C ALA A 100 5.47 -4.41 0.09
N ILE A 101 4.19 -4.10 -0.15
CA ILE A 101 3.16 -3.94 0.87
C ILE A 101 2.06 -4.97 0.64
N MET A 102 1.70 -5.72 1.68
CA MET A 102 0.62 -6.71 1.63
C MET A 102 -0.67 -6.14 2.21
N THR A 103 -1.79 -6.33 1.49
CA THR A 103 -3.10 -5.84 1.94
C THR A 103 -4.24 -6.83 1.63
N ALA A 104 -5.30 -6.71 2.42
CA ALA A 104 -6.67 -7.15 2.13
C ALA A 104 -7.59 -6.18 2.87
N ASP A 105 -8.00 -5.12 2.19
CA ASP A 105 -8.82 -3.96 2.58
C ASP A 105 -8.05 -2.69 2.97
N CYS A 106 -6.93 -2.77 3.70
CA CYS A 106 -6.10 -1.58 3.95
C CYS A 106 -5.58 -0.97 2.66
N LEU A 107 -5.36 0.35 2.64
CA LEU A 107 -4.89 1.06 1.45
C LEU A 107 -3.38 0.91 1.27
N PRO A 108 -2.90 0.29 0.18
CA PRO A 108 -1.51 0.36 -0.20
C PRO A 108 -1.27 1.63 -1.00
N ILE A 109 -0.19 2.36 -0.69
CA ILE A 109 0.22 3.56 -1.42
C ILE A 109 1.66 3.36 -1.89
N LEU A 110 1.88 3.51 -3.19
CA LEU A 110 3.22 3.55 -3.77
C LEU A 110 3.57 5.00 -4.06
N LEU A 111 4.79 5.39 -3.74
CA LEU A 111 5.28 6.77 -3.85
C LEU A 111 6.54 6.80 -4.70
N THR A 112 6.68 7.81 -5.55
CA THR A 112 7.91 8.06 -6.28
C THR A 112 8.21 9.55 -6.37
N SER A 113 9.50 9.93 -6.32
CA SER A 113 9.91 11.26 -6.74
C SER A 113 9.68 11.41 -8.25
N ASN A 114 9.47 12.65 -8.73
CA ASN A 114 9.20 12.91 -10.14
C ASN A 114 10.33 12.46 -11.10
N CYS A 115 11.56 12.36 -10.62
CA CYS A 115 12.68 11.81 -11.39
C CYS A 115 12.93 10.31 -11.14
N GLY A 116 12.14 9.66 -10.28
CA GLY A 116 12.28 8.25 -9.95
C GLY A 116 13.56 7.89 -9.17
N SER A 117 14.21 8.85 -8.51
CA SER A 117 15.44 8.59 -7.75
C SER A 117 15.19 8.07 -6.33
N VAL A 118 14.00 8.28 -5.81
CA VAL A 118 13.55 7.79 -4.49
C VAL A 118 12.15 7.23 -4.63
N ILE A 119 11.92 6.08 -4.06
CA ILE A 119 10.61 5.44 -4.02
C ILE A 119 10.22 5.06 -2.60
N GLY A 120 8.91 4.91 -2.38
CA GLY A 120 8.34 4.46 -1.11
C GLY A 120 7.14 3.56 -1.33
N ALA A 121 6.87 2.70 -0.35
CA ALA A 121 5.69 1.85 -0.29
C ALA A 121 5.09 1.91 1.11
N VAL A 122 3.77 2.11 1.22
CA VAL A 122 3.07 2.40 2.48
C VAL A 122 1.88 1.49 2.66
N HIS A 123 1.78 0.85 3.82
CA HIS A 123 0.58 0.20 4.32
C HIS A 123 -0.26 1.21 5.12
N ALA A 124 -1.20 1.85 4.46
CA ALA A 124 -2.08 2.82 5.08
C ALA A 124 -3.40 2.18 5.56
N GLY A 125 -3.32 1.29 6.53
CA GLY A 125 -4.48 0.92 7.35
C GLY A 125 -4.92 2.13 8.18
N TRP A 126 -6.19 2.19 8.65
CA TRP A 126 -6.70 3.37 9.33
C TRP A 126 -5.87 3.80 10.56
N ARG A 127 -5.29 2.84 11.30
CA ARG A 127 -4.43 3.13 12.45
C ARG A 127 -3.12 3.82 12.02
N GLY A 128 -2.43 3.24 11.04
CA GLY A 128 -1.21 3.82 10.48
C GLY A 128 -1.47 5.20 9.86
N LEU A 129 -2.59 5.32 9.12
CA LEU A 129 -3.02 6.58 8.53
C LEU A 129 -3.28 7.65 9.60
N ALA A 130 -3.97 7.30 10.69
CA ALA A 130 -4.23 8.22 11.80
C ALA A 130 -2.95 8.64 12.53
N SER A 131 -1.98 7.72 12.67
CA SER A 131 -0.71 7.96 13.35
C SER A 131 0.40 8.57 12.48
N GLY A 132 0.11 8.90 11.20
CA GLY A 132 1.02 9.68 10.35
C GLY A 132 2.00 8.83 9.52
N VAL A 133 1.65 7.60 9.12
CA VAL A 133 2.51 6.76 8.28
C VAL A 133 2.85 7.41 6.94
N ILE A 134 1.92 8.15 6.34
CA ILE A 134 2.15 8.88 5.09
C ILE A 134 3.18 9.98 5.31
N GLU A 135 2.99 10.82 6.32
CA GLU A 135 3.83 11.96 6.63
C GLU A 135 5.28 11.52 6.93
N LYS A 136 5.44 10.48 7.75
CA LYS A 136 6.77 9.90 8.05
C LYS A 136 7.46 9.35 6.79
N THR A 137 6.71 8.67 5.93
CA THR A 137 7.28 8.13 4.68
C THR A 137 7.73 9.26 3.74
N ILE A 138 6.91 10.29 3.59
CA ILE A 138 7.27 11.46 2.77
C ILE A 138 8.51 12.15 3.32
N GLN A 139 8.59 12.35 4.64
CA GLN A 139 9.79 12.94 5.29
C GLN A 139 11.03 12.07 5.05
N ALA A 140 10.92 10.74 5.17
CA ALA A 140 12.02 9.83 4.87
C ALA A 140 12.44 9.90 3.39
N MET A 141 11.50 9.99 2.45
CA MET A 141 11.82 10.19 1.04
C MET A 141 12.50 11.54 0.79
N GLN A 142 11.98 12.61 1.39
CA GLN A 142 12.53 13.96 1.24
C GLN A 142 13.98 14.07 1.76
N SER A 143 14.31 13.38 2.85
CA SER A 143 15.67 13.34 3.39
C SER A 143 16.69 12.68 2.45
N LYS A 144 16.22 11.82 1.54
CA LYS A 144 17.04 11.12 0.53
C LYS A 144 17.16 11.89 -0.80
N ILE A 145 16.40 12.95 -1.00
CA ILE A 145 16.45 13.75 -2.22
C ILE A 145 17.65 14.68 -2.17
N ILE A 146 18.69 14.39 -2.94
CA ILE A 146 20.01 15.08 -2.88
C ILE A 146 20.05 16.37 -3.70
N THR A 147 19.10 16.64 -4.60
CA THR A 147 19.21 17.76 -5.55
C THR A 147 18.75 19.09 -4.95
N LYS A 148 19.72 20.04 -4.82
CA LYS A 148 19.48 21.41 -4.34
C LYS A 148 18.84 22.37 -5.39
N HIS A 149 18.68 21.95 -6.65
CA HIS A 149 18.39 22.87 -7.76
C HIS A 149 17.03 22.69 -8.46
N THR A 150 16.28 21.60 -8.17
CA THR A 150 14.92 21.41 -8.70
C THR A 150 13.98 21.02 -7.58
N LYS A 151 12.82 21.67 -7.48
CA LYS A 151 11.76 21.27 -6.54
C LYS A 151 11.30 19.86 -6.94
N GLN A 152 11.77 18.86 -6.20
CA GLN A 152 11.31 17.48 -6.40
C GLN A 152 9.89 17.38 -5.86
N THR A 153 8.98 16.94 -6.72
CA THR A 153 7.62 16.59 -6.34
C THR A 153 7.54 15.07 -6.13
N ILE A 154 6.61 14.65 -5.29
CA ILE A 154 6.30 13.23 -5.09
C ILE A 154 4.93 12.95 -5.72
N ARG A 155 4.80 11.80 -6.37
CA ARG A 155 3.55 11.25 -6.89
C ARG A 155 3.15 10.05 -6.06
N ALA A 156 1.84 9.83 -5.94
CA ALA A 156 1.26 8.71 -5.23
C ALA A 156 0.38 7.85 -6.15
N TYR A 157 0.45 6.54 -5.95
CA TYR A 157 -0.36 5.56 -6.68
C TYR A 157 -1.08 4.69 -5.67
N PHE A 158 -2.40 4.75 -5.66
CA PHE A 158 -3.25 3.98 -4.76
C PHE A 158 -3.58 2.63 -5.38
N GLY A 159 -3.29 1.55 -4.66
CA GLY A 159 -3.80 0.23 -4.98
C GLY A 159 -5.23 0.02 -4.48
N ALA A 160 -5.74 -1.19 -4.70
CA ALA A 160 -7.09 -1.56 -4.27
C ALA A 160 -7.21 -1.62 -2.75
N ALA A 161 -8.24 -0.95 -2.21
CA ALA A 161 -8.60 -0.95 -0.80
C ALA A 161 -10.12 -1.09 -0.62
N ILE A 162 -10.57 -1.18 0.62
CA ILE A 162 -12.01 -1.18 0.91
C ILE A 162 -12.63 0.19 0.58
N GLY A 163 -13.64 0.20 -0.26
CA GLY A 163 -14.29 1.45 -0.69
C GLY A 163 -15.22 2.06 0.36
N PRO A 164 -15.57 3.35 0.19
CA PRO A 164 -16.31 4.12 1.19
C PRO A 164 -17.72 3.60 1.47
N LYS A 165 -18.32 2.84 0.55
CA LYS A 165 -19.64 2.19 0.75
C LYS A 165 -19.57 0.85 1.46
N SER A 166 -18.38 0.39 1.87
CA SER A 166 -18.15 -0.92 2.50
C SER A 166 -17.31 -0.83 3.78
N PHE A 167 -16.67 0.31 4.04
CA PHE A 167 -15.79 0.51 5.18
C PHE A 167 -16.57 1.11 6.36
N GLU A 168 -17.34 0.27 7.06
CA GLU A 168 -18.03 0.68 8.29
C GLU A 168 -17.03 0.70 9.47
N VAL A 169 -17.01 1.81 10.22
CA VAL A 169 -16.16 2.06 11.39
C VAL A 169 -16.98 2.55 12.56
N GLY A 170 -16.41 2.52 13.77
CA GLY A 170 -17.02 3.10 14.96
C GLY A 170 -16.76 4.59 15.10
N GLU A 171 -17.46 5.22 16.07
CA GLU A 171 -17.29 6.63 16.43
C GLU A 171 -15.84 6.93 16.83
N GLU A 172 -15.18 5.99 17.51
CA GLU A 172 -13.79 6.12 17.95
C GLU A 172 -12.82 6.39 16.80
N VAL A 173 -13.06 5.75 15.64
CA VAL A 173 -12.22 5.97 14.44
C VAL A 173 -12.48 7.36 13.88
N ARG A 174 -13.75 7.75 13.75
CA ARG A 174 -14.14 9.06 13.26
C ARG A 174 -13.57 10.19 14.14
N THR A 175 -13.69 10.05 15.45
CA THR A 175 -13.22 11.04 16.42
C THR A 175 -11.72 11.32 16.24
N ILE A 176 -10.88 10.29 16.16
CA ILE A 176 -9.43 10.43 15.97
C ILE A 176 -9.09 11.30 14.74
N PHE A 177 -9.76 11.06 13.62
CA PHE A 177 -9.49 11.82 12.40
C PHE A 177 -10.04 13.25 12.45
N VAL A 178 -11.25 13.44 12.99
CA VAL A 178 -11.92 14.75 13.05
C VAL A 178 -11.27 15.67 14.07
N GLU A 179 -10.77 15.15 15.19
CA GLU A 179 -9.99 15.93 16.17
C GLU A 179 -8.68 16.44 15.57
N HIS A 180 -8.05 15.64 14.70
CA HIS A 180 -6.83 16.05 14.01
C HIS A 180 -7.11 17.09 12.90
N ASP A 181 -8.16 16.89 12.11
CA ASP A 181 -8.60 17.80 11.04
C ASP A 181 -10.13 17.78 10.92
N PRO A 182 -10.82 18.82 11.41
CA PRO A 182 -12.29 18.90 11.33
C PRO A 182 -12.85 18.83 9.90
N GLN A 183 -12.08 19.20 8.87
CA GLN A 183 -12.53 19.19 7.49
C GLN A 183 -12.79 17.78 6.94
N VAL A 184 -12.19 16.75 7.52
CA VAL A 184 -12.40 15.36 7.11
C VAL A 184 -13.70 14.75 7.62
N SER A 185 -14.49 15.49 8.45
CA SER A 185 -15.79 15.01 8.96
C SER A 185 -16.74 14.56 7.84
N LYS A 186 -16.68 15.19 6.67
CA LYS A 186 -17.45 14.84 5.47
C LYS A 186 -17.08 13.48 4.85
N LEU A 187 -15.94 12.91 5.22
CA LEU A 187 -15.48 11.60 4.77
C LEU A 187 -16.04 10.44 5.63
N PHE A 188 -16.87 10.76 6.61
CA PHE A 188 -17.57 9.83 7.49
C PHE A 188 -19.07 10.05 7.40
N ILE A 189 -19.76 9.21 6.64
CA ILE A 189 -21.21 9.29 6.47
C ILE A 189 -21.86 8.39 7.53
N PRO A 190 -22.89 8.84 8.28
CA PRO A 190 -23.60 7.97 9.22
C PRO A 190 -24.05 6.66 8.56
N SER A 191 -23.79 5.54 9.22
CA SER A 191 -24.30 4.23 8.83
C SER A 191 -25.74 4.03 9.29
N GLN A 192 -26.39 2.98 8.78
CA GLN A 192 -27.71 2.56 9.30
C GLN A 192 -27.64 2.06 10.76
N ARG A 193 -26.46 1.69 11.24
CA ARG A 193 -26.21 1.23 12.61
C ARG A 193 -25.82 2.43 13.48
N ALA A 194 -26.53 2.62 14.59
CA ALA A 194 -26.25 3.71 15.54
C ALA A 194 -24.79 3.68 16.00
N GLY A 195 -24.12 4.85 16.04
CA GLY A 195 -22.73 5.00 16.44
C GLY A 195 -21.71 4.43 15.43
N LYS A 196 -22.15 4.10 14.19
CA LYS A 196 -21.28 3.66 13.12
C LYS A 196 -21.30 4.62 11.93
N TYR A 197 -20.19 4.63 11.18
CA TYR A 197 -19.99 5.49 10.02
C TYR A 197 -19.40 4.70 8.87
N MET A 198 -19.77 5.08 7.66
CA MET A 198 -19.12 4.66 6.43
C MET A 198 -17.96 5.63 6.18
N ALA A 199 -16.74 5.14 6.24
CA ALA A 199 -15.52 5.95 6.11
C ALA A 199 -14.91 5.84 4.72
N ASP A 200 -14.37 6.94 4.21
CA ASP A 200 -13.63 7.00 2.96
C ASP A 200 -12.12 6.99 3.22
N ILE A 201 -11.51 5.78 3.21
CA ILE A 201 -10.07 5.63 3.44
C ILE A 201 -9.24 6.30 2.33
N TYR A 202 -9.73 6.30 1.09
CA TYR A 202 -9.08 6.99 -0.02
C TYR A 202 -9.11 8.51 0.16
N GLY A 203 -10.26 9.05 0.56
CA GLY A 203 -10.42 10.47 0.85
C GLY A 203 -9.54 10.92 2.02
N LEU A 204 -9.44 10.12 3.09
CA LEU A 204 -8.57 10.38 4.23
C LEU A 204 -7.09 10.41 3.81
N ALA A 205 -6.64 9.45 3.01
CA ALA A 205 -5.27 9.41 2.50
C ALA A 205 -4.98 10.60 1.56
N ARG A 206 -5.92 10.96 0.66
CA ARG A 206 -5.79 12.14 -0.21
C ARG A 206 -5.68 13.43 0.61
N ASN A 207 -6.45 13.56 1.67
CA ASN A 207 -6.37 14.73 2.56
C ASN A 207 -4.96 14.84 3.18
N ARG A 208 -4.40 13.75 3.70
CA ARG A 208 -3.05 13.71 4.28
C ARG A 208 -1.97 14.04 3.24
N LEU A 209 -2.03 13.46 2.04
CA LEU A 209 -1.09 13.72 0.95
C LEU A 209 -1.17 15.19 0.50
N ASN A 210 -2.38 15.73 0.33
CA ASN A 210 -2.58 17.13 -0.05
C ASN A 210 -2.00 18.11 0.98
N ALA A 211 -2.15 17.81 2.27
CA ALA A 211 -1.56 18.60 3.35
C ALA A 211 -0.01 18.61 3.29
N MET A 212 0.61 17.56 2.74
CA MET A 212 2.04 17.47 2.47
C MET A 212 2.45 18.07 1.11
N GLY A 213 1.52 18.69 0.38
CA GLY A 213 1.77 19.28 -0.94
C GLY A 213 1.85 18.28 -2.10
N ILE A 214 1.33 17.06 -1.91
CA ILE A 214 1.28 16.02 -2.92
C ILE A 214 -0.15 15.97 -3.48
N HIS A 215 -0.30 16.44 -4.72
CA HIS A 215 -1.59 16.56 -5.40
C HIS A 215 -1.73 15.61 -6.59
N GLU A 216 -0.62 15.04 -7.07
CA GLU A 216 -0.59 14.06 -8.16
C GLU A 216 -0.81 12.67 -7.57
N ILE A 217 -2.08 12.21 -7.60
CA ILE A 217 -2.52 10.98 -6.95
C ILE A 217 -3.40 10.18 -7.92
N ASP A 218 -2.87 9.06 -8.38
CA ASP A 218 -3.56 8.13 -9.27
C ASP A 218 -4.23 6.98 -8.49
N GLY A 219 -5.25 6.32 -9.09
CA GLY A 219 -5.96 5.19 -8.48
C GLY A 219 -7.00 5.59 -7.41
N GLY A 220 -7.41 4.60 -6.60
CA GLY A 220 -8.38 4.82 -5.52
C GLY A 220 -9.84 4.68 -5.94
N GLN A 221 -10.13 3.83 -6.94
CA GLN A 221 -11.48 3.62 -7.49
C GLN A 221 -12.03 2.22 -7.16
N ASP A 222 -11.15 1.27 -6.82
CA ASP A 222 -11.53 -0.10 -6.51
C ASP A 222 -12.11 -0.25 -5.11
N CYS A 223 -12.89 -1.34 -4.95
CA CYS A 223 -13.37 -1.75 -3.64
C CYS A 223 -13.12 -3.25 -3.46
N THR A 224 -12.16 -3.61 -2.61
CA THR A 224 -11.79 -5.00 -2.33
C THR A 224 -12.96 -5.84 -1.80
N TYR A 225 -13.85 -5.23 -1.01
CA TYR A 225 -15.04 -5.89 -0.49
C TYR A 225 -16.04 -6.28 -1.58
N LYS A 226 -16.22 -5.43 -2.61
CA LYS A 226 -17.20 -5.64 -3.67
C LYS A 226 -16.65 -6.41 -4.85
N ASN A 227 -15.38 -6.20 -5.17
CA ASN A 227 -14.73 -6.83 -6.30
C ASN A 227 -14.10 -8.16 -5.87
N MET A 228 -14.66 -9.27 -6.35
CA MET A 228 -14.22 -10.63 -6.04
C MET A 228 -12.85 -11.00 -6.60
N ASN A 229 -12.25 -10.14 -7.42
CA ASN A 229 -10.87 -10.33 -7.88
C ASN A 229 -9.84 -9.99 -6.79
N PHE A 230 -10.26 -9.41 -5.66
CA PHE A 230 -9.39 -9.06 -4.55
C PHE A 230 -9.71 -9.86 -3.29
N PHE A 231 -8.69 -10.13 -2.49
CA PHE A 231 -8.88 -10.58 -1.11
C PHE A 231 -9.47 -9.44 -0.27
N SER A 232 -10.41 -9.77 0.61
CA SER A 232 -11.01 -8.82 1.54
C SER A 232 -11.21 -9.46 2.90
N TYR A 233 -10.53 -8.95 3.91
CA TYR A 233 -10.68 -9.40 5.28
C TYR A 233 -12.07 -9.07 5.85
N ARG A 234 -12.63 -7.92 5.48
CA ARG A 234 -13.97 -7.50 5.90
C ARG A 234 -15.06 -8.44 5.37
N ARG A 235 -14.90 -8.95 4.14
CA ARG A 235 -15.85 -9.87 3.53
C ARG A 235 -15.69 -11.29 4.04
N ASP A 236 -14.46 -11.80 4.06
CA ASP A 236 -14.18 -13.24 4.17
C ASP A 236 -13.63 -13.64 5.55
N GLN A 237 -13.15 -12.73 6.37
CA GLN A 237 -12.48 -12.92 7.68
C GLN A 237 -11.17 -13.73 7.56
N VAL A 238 -11.23 -14.95 7.03
CA VAL A 238 -10.08 -15.80 6.70
C VAL A 238 -9.81 -15.66 5.21
N THR A 239 -8.67 -15.06 4.85
CA THR A 239 -8.38 -14.73 3.44
C THR A 239 -6.89 -14.44 3.23
N GLY A 240 -6.45 -14.50 1.96
CA GLY A 240 -5.08 -14.17 1.56
C GLY A 240 -4.77 -12.69 1.59
N ARG A 241 -3.58 -12.35 1.09
CA ARG A 241 -3.15 -10.95 0.89
C ARG A 241 -2.65 -10.76 -0.53
N MET A 242 -3.04 -9.64 -1.14
CA MET A 242 -2.43 -9.09 -2.33
C MET A 242 -1.13 -8.38 -1.97
N ALA A 243 -0.28 -8.11 -2.96
CA ALA A 243 0.88 -7.26 -2.81
C ALA A 243 0.84 -6.08 -3.78
N SER A 244 1.32 -4.93 -3.31
CA SER A 244 1.61 -3.74 -4.09
C SER A 244 3.11 -3.52 -4.05
N LEU A 245 3.76 -3.44 -5.23
CA LEU A 245 5.20 -3.45 -5.37
C LEU A 245 5.68 -2.26 -6.19
N ILE A 246 6.86 -1.74 -5.84
CA ILE A 246 7.53 -0.67 -6.57
C ILE A 246 9.05 -0.89 -6.55
N TRP A 247 9.71 -0.56 -7.66
CA TRP A 247 11.18 -0.61 -7.76
C TRP A 247 11.72 0.38 -8.78
N ILE A 248 12.97 0.79 -8.58
CA ILE A 248 13.74 1.57 -9.55
C ILE A 248 14.46 0.59 -10.48
N LYS A 249 14.35 0.79 -11.78
CA LYS A 249 15.08 -0.01 -12.78
C LYS A 249 16.57 0.34 -12.76
N ALA A 250 17.44 -0.66 -12.96
CA ALA A 250 18.85 -0.37 -13.23
C ALA A 250 18.96 0.42 -14.54
N SER A 251 19.85 1.43 -14.56
CA SER A 251 20.24 2.05 -15.83
C SER A 251 20.97 1.03 -16.69
N ILE A 252 20.56 0.94 -17.95
CA ILE A 252 21.22 0.11 -18.96
C ILE A 252 22.55 0.76 -19.34
#